data_f390de621f787e9d06ab8cd1d05f9bda
#
_entry.id   f390de621f787e9d06ab8cd1d05f9bda
#
_cell.length_a   1.000
_cell.length_b   1.000
_cell.length_c   1.000
_cell.angle_alpha   90.00
_cell.angle_beta   90.00
_cell.angle_gamma   90.00
#
_symmetry.space_group_name_H-M   'P 1'
#
loop_
_entity.id
_entity.type
_entity.pdbx_description
1 polymer ?
#
loop_
_entity_poly.entity_id
_entity_poly.type
_entity_poly.pdbx_seq_one_letter_code
_entity_poly.pdbx_strand_id
1 'polypeptide(L)'
;KEKSQWYFQRYVQYLPAAGEIVLFDRSWYNRAGVEKVMGFCTDDEYDEFLRSCPEFERMLVRSGIIVLKYWFSVSDEEQERRFKNRISNPLKRWKFSPMDLESRSRWLEYSKAKDQMFAHTDTKQVPWFVVNSENKKRARLNCISHMLSKIPYEKMDLKPIELPPLPDGKAYVRPPMDYQTFVPEKF
;
A
#
# COMPACT_ATOMS: atom_id res chain seq x y z
N LYS A 1 0.40 20.30 10.93
CA LYS A 1 1.33 19.41 11.63
C LYS A 1 2.72 19.91 11.27
N GLU A 2 3.78 19.22 11.54
CA GLU A 2 5.14 19.72 11.42
C GLU A 2 5.46 20.36 10.06
N LYS A 3 5.36 21.70 9.96
CA LYS A 3 5.69 22.47 8.75
C LYS A 3 7.14 22.95 8.73
N SER A 4 7.79 22.99 9.89
CA SER A 4 9.17 23.45 10.07
C SER A 4 10.22 22.35 9.84
N GLN A 5 9.82 21.10 9.76
CA GLN A 5 10.73 20.00 9.49
C GLN A 5 11.01 19.85 7.99
N TRP A 6 12.18 19.36 7.64
CA TRP A 6 12.44 18.86 6.30
C TRP A 6 11.40 17.82 5.91
N TYR A 7 10.82 17.95 4.72
CA TYR A 7 9.64 17.18 4.34
C TYR A 7 9.81 15.67 4.47
N PHE A 8 10.96 15.13 4.07
CA PHE A 8 11.22 13.69 4.10
C PHE A 8 11.45 13.16 5.53
N GLN A 9 11.76 14.01 6.51
CA GLN A 9 12.07 13.57 7.87
C GLN A 9 10.96 12.73 8.49
N ARG A 10 9.71 13.02 8.18
CA ARG A 10 8.54 12.25 8.66
C ARG A 10 8.49 10.81 8.15
N TYR A 11 9.23 10.49 7.08
CA TYR A 11 9.30 9.17 6.47
C TYR A 11 10.61 8.45 6.77
N VAL A 12 11.70 9.17 6.96
CA VAL A 12 13.04 8.61 7.16
C VAL A 12 13.08 7.68 8.37
N GLN A 13 12.38 8.01 9.44
CA GLN A 13 12.32 7.20 10.67
C GLN A 13 11.67 5.81 10.47
N TYR A 14 10.96 5.61 9.37
CA TYR A 14 10.27 4.35 9.03
C TYR A 14 10.96 3.59 7.89
N LEU A 15 12.13 4.02 7.45
CA LEU A 15 12.90 3.29 6.45
C LEU A 15 13.41 1.97 7.03
N PRO A 16 13.52 0.91 6.18
CA PRO A 16 13.90 -0.41 6.64
C PRO A 16 15.37 -0.49 7.08
N ALA A 17 15.63 -1.29 8.11
CA ALA A 17 16.96 -1.81 8.39
C ALA A 17 17.27 -3.00 7.45
N ALA A 18 18.51 -3.51 7.52
CA ALA A 18 18.90 -4.68 6.72
C ALA A 18 18.00 -5.90 7.01
N GLY A 19 17.49 -6.52 5.97
CA GLY A 19 16.58 -7.66 6.06
C GLY A 19 15.12 -7.31 6.32
N GLU A 20 14.76 -6.05 6.44
CA GLU A 20 13.39 -5.61 6.63
C GLU A 20 12.73 -5.18 5.32
N ILE A 21 11.40 -5.31 5.25
CA ILE A 21 10.56 -4.81 4.16
C ILE A 21 9.55 -3.84 4.76
N VAL A 22 9.53 -2.61 4.25
CA VAL A 22 8.55 -1.59 4.63
C VAL A 22 7.65 -1.25 3.46
N LEU A 23 6.34 -1.27 3.68
CA LEU A 23 5.33 -0.90 2.71
C LEU A 23 4.73 0.46 3.10
N PHE A 24 4.96 1.47 2.28
CA PHE A 24 4.31 2.76 2.41
C PHE A 24 3.01 2.78 1.62
N ASP A 25 1.87 2.70 2.32
CA ASP A 25 0.57 3.05 1.73
C ASP A 25 0.38 4.56 1.83
N ARG A 26 0.66 5.26 0.76
CA ARG A 26 1.00 6.67 0.65
C ARG A 26 2.35 6.98 1.31
N SER A 27 3.17 7.72 0.62
CA SER A 27 4.54 8.03 1.02
C SER A 27 4.80 9.53 0.87
N TRP A 28 6.05 9.91 0.74
CA TRP A 28 6.46 11.28 0.38
C TRP A 28 5.78 11.79 -0.90
N TYR A 29 5.32 10.91 -1.76
CA TYR A 29 4.56 11.28 -2.97
C TYR A 29 3.19 11.89 -2.69
N ASN A 30 2.72 11.94 -1.44
CA ASN A 30 1.57 12.77 -1.05
C ASN A 30 1.76 14.23 -1.48
N ARG A 31 3.00 14.76 -1.44
CA ARG A 31 3.31 16.13 -1.86
C ARG A 31 3.02 16.35 -3.35
N ALA A 32 3.37 15.39 -4.20
CA ALA A 32 3.12 15.47 -5.65
C ALA A 32 1.67 15.14 -6.04
N GLY A 33 0.89 14.54 -5.16
CA GLY A 33 -0.49 14.15 -5.39
C GLY A 33 -1.47 15.00 -4.59
N VAL A 34 -1.97 14.43 -3.51
CA VAL A 34 -3.06 15.03 -2.73
C VAL A 34 -2.71 16.39 -2.16
N GLU A 35 -1.48 16.63 -1.71
CA GLU A 35 -1.10 17.94 -1.14
C GLU A 35 -1.11 19.03 -2.20
N LYS A 36 -0.63 18.76 -3.40
CA LYS A 36 -0.68 19.70 -4.54
C LYS A 36 -2.12 19.99 -4.97
N VAL A 37 -2.89 18.95 -5.21
CA VAL A 37 -4.26 19.08 -5.73
C VAL A 37 -5.19 19.77 -4.75
N MET A 38 -5.03 19.52 -3.45
CA MET A 38 -5.86 20.10 -2.39
C MET A 38 -5.33 21.44 -1.85
N GLY A 39 -4.19 21.92 -2.35
CA GLY A 39 -3.59 23.16 -1.87
C GLY A 39 -3.04 23.07 -0.44
N PHE A 40 -2.58 21.87 -0.02
CA PHE A 40 -1.99 21.66 1.30
C PHE A 40 -0.49 22.00 1.36
N CYS A 41 0.13 22.23 0.21
CA CYS A 41 1.47 22.75 0.05
C CYS A 41 1.47 23.96 -0.89
N THR A 42 2.50 24.81 -0.78
CA THR A 42 2.73 25.90 -1.72
C THR A 42 3.32 25.37 -3.04
N ASP A 43 3.34 26.22 -4.07
CA ASP A 43 3.97 25.88 -5.34
C ASP A 43 5.48 25.69 -5.18
N ASP A 44 6.15 26.53 -4.38
CA ASP A 44 7.57 26.40 -4.08
C ASP A 44 7.91 25.09 -3.37
N GLU A 45 7.08 24.67 -2.39
CA GLU A 45 7.24 23.40 -1.71
C GLU A 45 7.03 22.19 -2.64
N TYR A 46 6.13 22.32 -3.60
CA TYR A 46 5.89 21.30 -4.61
C TYR A 46 7.06 21.20 -5.60
N ASP A 47 7.53 22.32 -6.11
CA ASP A 47 8.64 22.37 -7.07
C ASP A 47 9.95 21.88 -6.44
N GLU A 48 10.18 22.25 -5.17
CA GLU A 48 11.32 21.73 -4.41
C GLU A 48 11.21 20.21 -4.19
N PHE A 49 10.02 19.70 -3.91
CA PHE A 49 9.80 18.28 -3.79
C PHE A 49 10.14 17.53 -5.09
N LEU A 50 9.70 18.03 -6.24
CA LEU A 50 9.98 17.38 -7.52
C LEU A 50 11.48 17.33 -7.85
N ARG A 51 12.25 18.33 -7.38
CA ARG A 51 13.72 18.36 -7.51
C ARG A 51 14.41 17.41 -6.57
N SER A 52 14.06 17.48 -5.27
CA SER A 52 14.77 16.73 -4.23
C SER A 52 14.36 15.25 -4.15
N CYS A 53 13.17 14.88 -4.59
CA CYS A 53 12.69 13.50 -4.49
C CYS A 53 13.58 12.49 -5.24
N PRO A 54 13.96 12.70 -6.52
CA PRO A 54 14.87 11.79 -7.21
C PRO A 54 16.25 11.69 -6.55
N GLU A 55 16.73 12.77 -5.94
CA GLU A 55 18.01 12.76 -5.22
C GLU A 55 17.92 11.95 -3.93
N PHE A 56 16.84 12.14 -3.17
CA PHE A 56 16.55 11.37 -1.99
C PHE A 56 16.45 9.86 -2.29
N GLU A 57 15.70 9.47 -3.32
CA GLU A 57 15.57 8.08 -3.72
C GLU A 57 16.91 7.49 -4.21
N ARG A 58 17.69 8.27 -4.94
CA ARG A 58 19.04 7.86 -5.37
C ARG A 58 19.97 7.61 -4.18
N MET A 59 19.86 8.44 -3.14
CA MET A 59 20.62 8.26 -1.89
C MET A 59 20.23 6.95 -1.19
N LEU A 60 18.93 6.61 -1.14
CA LEU A 60 18.46 5.35 -0.57
C LEU A 60 19.02 4.14 -1.35
N VAL A 61 18.95 4.17 -2.68
CA VAL A 61 19.49 3.09 -3.53
C VAL A 61 21.00 2.93 -3.34
N ARG A 62 21.74 4.03 -3.25
CA ARG A 62 23.20 4.00 -2.99
C ARG A 62 23.55 3.46 -1.61
N SER A 63 22.61 3.54 -0.67
CA SER A 63 22.73 2.94 0.68
C SER A 63 22.38 1.45 0.72
N GLY A 64 22.04 0.84 -0.43
CA GLY A 64 21.68 -0.58 -0.53
C GLY A 64 20.20 -0.87 -0.33
N ILE A 65 19.35 0.14 -0.19
CA ILE A 65 17.90 -0.04 -0.08
C ILE A 65 17.30 -0.27 -1.47
N ILE A 66 16.51 -1.32 -1.62
CA ILE A 66 15.72 -1.58 -2.84
C ILE A 66 14.46 -0.74 -2.74
N VAL A 67 14.33 0.27 -3.60
CA VAL A 67 13.15 1.13 -3.67
C VAL A 67 12.30 0.75 -4.86
N LEU A 68 11.04 0.37 -4.61
CA LEU A 68 10.08 0.00 -5.65
C LEU A 68 8.86 0.94 -5.55
N LYS A 69 8.53 1.60 -6.64
CA LYS A 69 7.38 2.52 -6.73
C LYS A 69 6.26 1.89 -7.56
N TYR A 70 5.08 1.80 -6.99
CA TYR A 70 3.90 1.25 -7.67
C TYR A 70 2.77 2.27 -7.77
N TRP A 71 2.28 2.45 -8.98
CA TRP A 71 1.09 3.23 -9.26
C TRP A 71 -0.06 2.30 -9.65
N PHE A 72 -1.10 2.25 -8.82
CA PHE A 72 -2.30 1.44 -9.08
C PHE A 72 -3.28 2.25 -9.92
N SER A 73 -3.35 1.94 -11.20
CA SER A 73 -4.20 2.64 -12.17
C SER A 73 -5.53 1.92 -12.37
N VAL A 74 -6.59 2.70 -12.53
CA VAL A 74 -7.93 2.24 -12.93
C VAL A 74 -8.47 3.20 -13.98
N SER A 75 -9.40 2.71 -14.82
CA SER A 75 -10.16 3.56 -15.73
C SER A 75 -11.16 4.45 -14.99
N ASP A 76 -11.65 5.47 -15.68
CA ASP A 76 -12.67 6.37 -15.16
C ASP A 76 -13.97 5.61 -14.87
N GLU A 77 -14.35 4.66 -15.74
CA GLU A 77 -15.53 3.82 -15.60
C GLU A 77 -15.44 2.92 -14.37
N GLU A 78 -14.28 2.30 -14.14
CA GLU A 78 -14.07 1.45 -12.96
C GLU A 78 -14.05 2.28 -11.68
N GLN A 79 -13.48 3.47 -11.71
CA GLN A 79 -13.51 4.38 -10.56
C GLN A 79 -14.95 4.75 -10.22
N GLU A 80 -15.73 5.15 -11.21
CA GLU A 80 -17.15 5.50 -11.02
C GLU A 80 -17.95 4.32 -10.48
N ARG A 81 -17.75 3.12 -11.05
CA ARG A 81 -18.38 1.89 -10.58
C ARG A 81 -18.05 1.62 -9.11
N ARG A 82 -16.80 1.88 -8.70
CA ARG A 82 -16.39 1.71 -7.29
C ARG A 82 -17.05 2.72 -6.37
N PHE A 83 -17.18 3.97 -6.77
CA PHE A 83 -17.89 4.99 -5.99
C PHE A 83 -19.37 4.65 -5.84
N LYS A 84 -20.06 4.31 -6.92
CA LYS A 84 -21.46 3.87 -6.89
C LYS A 84 -21.65 2.69 -5.93
N ASN A 85 -20.75 1.69 -6.00
CA ASN A 85 -20.81 0.53 -5.10
C ASN A 85 -20.55 0.89 -3.62
N ARG A 86 -19.72 1.90 -3.31
CA ARG A 86 -19.55 2.38 -1.92
C ARG A 86 -20.81 3.07 -1.39
N ILE A 87 -21.52 3.78 -2.24
CA ILE A 87 -22.75 4.49 -1.88
C ILE A 87 -23.91 3.51 -1.66
N SER A 88 -24.10 2.57 -2.58
CA SER A 88 -25.25 1.66 -2.58
C SER A 88 -25.13 0.46 -1.64
N ASN A 89 -23.91 0.03 -1.32
CA ASN A 89 -23.68 -1.15 -0.49
C ASN A 89 -23.44 -0.77 0.98
N PRO A 90 -24.35 -1.11 1.91
CA PRO A 90 -24.19 -0.76 3.33
C PRO A 90 -22.88 -1.26 3.96
N LEU A 91 -22.39 -2.43 3.53
CA LEU A 91 -21.13 -3.01 4.01
C LEU A 91 -19.86 -2.27 3.52
N LYS A 92 -20.03 -1.33 2.57
CA LYS A 92 -18.92 -0.56 1.99
C LYS A 92 -19.05 0.92 2.23
N ARG A 93 -20.20 1.40 2.70
CA ARG A 93 -20.48 2.83 2.91
C ARG A 93 -19.49 3.50 3.87
N TRP A 94 -19.03 2.78 4.87
CA TRP A 94 -18.03 3.28 5.82
C TRP A 94 -16.67 3.65 5.20
N LYS A 95 -16.40 3.14 3.98
CA LYS A 95 -15.20 3.47 3.20
C LYS A 95 -15.33 4.77 2.43
N PHE A 96 -16.51 5.34 2.39
CA PHE A 96 -16.78 6.57 1.65
C PHE A 96 -16.52 7.78 2.55
N SER A 97 -15.66 8.68 2.09
CA SER A 97 -15.26 9.88 2.82
C SER A 97 -15.60 11.15 2.04
N PRO A 98 -15.71 12.31 2.69
CA PRO A 98 -15.82 13.61 2.00
C PRO A 98 -14.69 13.84 1.00
N MET A 99 -13.48 13.35 1.29
CA MET A 99 -12.32 13.42 0.40
C MET A 99 -12.52 12.66 -0.90
N ASP A 100 -13.32 11.59 -0.92
CA ASP A 100 -13.64 10.85 -2.16
C ASP A 100 -14.46 11.71 -3.12
N LEU A 101 -15.40 12.53 -2.61
CA LEU A 101 -16.18 13.48 -3.41
C LEU A 101 -15.29 14.57 -3.98
N GLU A 102 -14.46 15.16 -3.15
CA GLU A 102 -13.52 16.21 -3.54
C GLU A 102 -12.53 15.69 -4.60
N SER A 103 -11.99 14.49 -4.39
CA SER A 103 -11.07 13.87 -5.36
C SER A 103 -11.73 13.61 -6.71
N ARG A 104 -13.03 13.26 -6.72
CA ARG A 104 -13.77 13.07 -7.96
C ARG A 104 -13.97 14.39 -8.73
N SER A 105 -14.30 15.46 -8.03
CA SER A 105 -14.48 16.78 -8.65
C SER A 105 -13.18 17.34 -9.26
N ARG A 106 -12.02 16.89 -8.74
CA ARG A 106 -10.68 17.31 -9.16
C ARG A 106 -9.93 16.25 -9.97
N TRP A 107 -10.65 15.41 -10.67
CA TRP A 107 -10.06 14.32 -11.45
C TRP A 107 -8.96 14.79 -12.42
N LEU A 108 -9.23 15.89 -13.13
CA LEU A 108 -8.28 16.43 -14.09
C LEU A 108 -7.00 16.94 -13.42
N GLU A 109 -7.13 17.60 -12.28
CA GLU A 109 -5.98 18.08 -11.50
C GLU A 109 -5.14 16.91 -10.97
N TYR A 110 -5.78 15.83 -10.51
CA TYR A 110 -5.08 14.63 -10.13
C TYR A 110 -4.35 13.96 -11.31
N SER A 111 -4.96 13.93 -12.48
CA SER A 111 -4.32 13.40 -13.69
C SER A 111 -3.10 14.22 -14.08
N LYS A 112 -3.21 15.54 -14.09
CA LYS A 112 -2.08 16.45 -14.35
C LYS A 112 -0.97 16.30 -13.29
N ALA A 113 -1.33 16.22 -12.01
CA ALA A 113 -0.37 16.04 -10.94
C ALA A 113 0.38 14.70 -11.07
N LYS A 114 -0.30 13.63 -11.42
CA LYS A 114 0.30 12.31 -11.71
C LYS A 114 1.28 12.40 -12.89
N ASP A 115 0.90 13.04 -13.99
CA ASP A 115 1.75 13.14 -15.19
C ASP A 115 3.01 13.97 -14.90
N GLN A 116 2.90 15.08 -14.18
CA GLN A 116 4.04 15.87 -13.72
C GLN A 116 4.94 15.09 -12.75
N MET A 117 4.35 14.36 -11.81
CA MET A 117 5.09 13.50 -10.90
C MET A 117 5.91 12.47 -11.67
N PHE A 118 5.33 11.78 -12.64
CA PHE A 118 6.05 10.80 -13.46
C PHE A 118 7.16 11.47 -14.28
N ALA A 119 6.87 12.59 -14.93
CA ALA A 119 7.86 13.29 -15.75
C ALA A 119 9.13 13.67 -14.96
N HIS A 120 9.01 13.98 -13.67
CA HIS A 120 10.13 14.42 -12.84
C HIS A 120 10.77 13.30 -12.02
N THR A 121 10.02 12.23 -11.72
CA THR A 121 10.48 11.23 -10.75
C THR A 121 10.58 9.81 -11.31
N ASP A 122 10.23 9.58 -12.59
CA ASP A 122 10.47 8.30 -13.24
C ASP A 122 11.93 8.21 -13.70
N THR A 123 12.75 7.58 -12.87
CA THR A 123 14.20 7.48 -13.10
C THR A 123 14.61 6.05 -13.40
N LYS A 124 15.75 5.87 -14.09
CA LYS A 124 16.29 4.53 -14.38
C LYS A 124 16.59 3.73 -13.12
N GLN A 125 17.02 4.39 -12.05
CA GLN A 125 17.36 3.73 -10.79
C GLN A 125 16.12 3.34 -10.00
N VAL A 126 15.09 4.17 -10.03
CA VAL A 126 13.84 3.98 -9.28
C VAL A 126 12.65 4.32 -10.18
N PRO A 127 12.30 3.41 -11.12
CA PRO A 127 11.20 3.65 -12.03
C PRO A 127 9.82 3.49 -11.35
N TRP A 128 8.81 4.10 -11.94
CA TRP A 128 7.42 3.83 -11.61
C TRP A 128 6.90 2.58 -12.32
N PHE A 129 6.38 1.64 -11.56
CA PHE A 129 5.70 0.47 -12.09
C PHE A 129 4.18 0.70 -12.03
N VAL A 130 3.55 0.77 -13.19
CA VAL A 130 2.10 0.93 -13.27
C VAL A 130 1.41 -0.42 -13.19
N VAL A 131 0.54 -0.57 -12.20
CA VAL A 131 -0.25 -1.77 -11.97
C VAL A 131 -1.67 -1.55 -12.47
N ASN A 132 -2.10 -2.31 -13.47
CA ASN A 132 -3.50 -2.31 -13.90
C ASN A 132 -4.36 -2.87 -12.77
N SER A 133 -5.24 -2.04 -12.23
CA SER A 133 -6.05 -2.34 -11.05
C SER A 133 -7.55 -2.47 -11.33
N GLU A 134 -7.95 -2.66 -12.60
CA GLU A 134 -9.33 -2.98 -12.96
C GLU A 134 -9.86 -4.20 -12.19
N ASN A 135 -9.05 -5.23 -12.11
CA ASN A 135 -9.33 -6.39 -11.28
C ASN A 135 -8.39 -6.44 -10.08
N LYS A 136 -8.91 -6.14 -8.88
CA LYS A 136 -8.11 -6.07 -7.65
C LYS A 136 -7.37 -7.37 -7.30
N LYS A 137 -7.95 -8.53 -7.60
CA LYS A 137 -7.31 -9.83 -7.29
C LYS A 137 -6.08 -10.01 -8.18
N ARG A 138 -6.23 -9.80 -9.49
CA ARG A 138 -5.12 -9.87 -10.46
C ARG A 138 -4.06 -8.81 -10.16
N ALA A 139 -4.47 -7.58 -9.86
CA ALA A 139 -3.53 -6.50 -9.51
C ALA A 139 -2.64 -6.88 -8.32
N ARG A 140 -3.23 -7.44 -7.27
CA ARG A 140 -2.47 -7.89 -6.08
C ARG A 140 -1.46 -8.98 -6.44
N LEU A 141 -1.89 -10.02 -7.15
CA LEU A 141 -1.01 -11.13 -7.53
C LEU A 141 0.13 -10.66 -8.45
N ASN A 142 -0.19 -9.83 -9.44
CA ASN A 142 0.81 -9.29 -10.36
C ASN A 142 1.82 -8.39 -9.63
N CYS A 143 1.34 -7.52 -8.74
CA CYS A 143 2.21 -6.63 -7.95
C CYS A 143 3.11 -7.43 -7.02
N ILE A 144 2.59 -8.43 -6.30
CA ILE A 144 3.38 -9.31 -5.42
C ILE A 144 4.41 -10.09 -6.23
N SER A 145 4.01 -10.70 -7.35
CA SER A 145 4.92 -11.45 -8.22
C SER A 145 6.05 -10.56 -8.74
N HIS A 146 5.73 -9.34 -9.20
CA HIS A 146 6.74 -8.40 -9.66
C HIS A 146 7.67 -7.97 -8.53
N MET A 147 7.14 -7.65 -7.35
CA MET A 147 7.95 -7.28 -6.17
C MET A 147 8.93 -8.40 -5.81
N LEU A 148 8.46 -9.63 -5.71
CA LEU A 148 9.30 -10.79 -5.39
C LEU A 148 10.38 -11.03 -6.47
N SER A 149 10.11 -10.73 -7.74
CA SER A 149 11.13 -10.83 -8.80
C SER A 149 12.27 -9.82 -8.68
N LYS A 150 12.08 -8.75 -7.88
CA LYS A 150 13.07 -7.68 -7.67
C LYS A 150 13.88 -7.84 -6.38
N ILE A 151 13.45 -8.71 -5.49
CA ILE A 151 14.09 -8.94 -4.20
C ILE A 151 14.90 -10.25 -4.31
N PRO A 152 16.22 -10.22 -4.07
CA PRO A 152 16.99 -11.45 -4.01
C PRO A 152 16.60 -12.23 -2.75
N TYR A 153 16.14 -13.46 -2.92
CA TYR A 153 15.85 -14.38 -1.81
C TYR A 153 16.20 -15.80 -2.22
N GLU A 154 16.56 -16.60 -1.23
CA GLU A 154 16.87 -18.02 -1.41
C GLU A 154 15.72 -18.88 -0.88
N LYS A 155 15.51 -20.00 -1.54
CA LYS A 155 14.56 -21.01 -1.05
C LYS A 155 15.17 -21.70 0.18
N MET A 156 14.52 -21.56 1.31
CA MET A 156 14.92 -22.27 2.50
C MET A 156 14.30 -23.66 2.53
N ASP A 157 15.13 -24.68 2.76
CA ASP A 157 14.66 -26.03 3.04
C ASP A 157 14.16 -26.08 4.49
N LEU A 158 12.85 -26.00 4.64
CA LEU A 158 12.21 -26.16 5.94
C LEU A 158 12.27 -27.64 6.34
N LYS A 159 12.89 -27.94 7.49
CA LYS A 159 12.82 -29.27 8.06
C LYS A 159 11.35 -29.62 8.35
N PRO A 160 10.90 -30.85 8.00
CA PRO A 160 9.54 -31.27 8.34
C PRO A 160 9.33 -31.16 9.85
N ILE A 161 8.23 -30.54 10.24
CA ILE A 161 7.80 -30.53 11.64
C ILE A 161 6.99 -31.82 11.87
N GLU A 162 7.52 -32.72 12.69
CA GLU A 162 6.79 -33.88 13.13
C GLU A 162 5.89 -33.50 14.30
N LEU A 163 4.59 -33.74 14.13
CA LEU A 163 3.65 -33.54 15.23
C LEU A 163 3.85 -34.71 16.24
N PRO A 164 4.00 -34.41 17.53
CA PRO A 164 4.06 -35.46 18.54
C PRO A 164 2.72 -36.24 18.53
N PRO A 165 2.75 -37.56 18.78
CA PRO A 165 1.53 -38.32 18.85
C PRO A 165 0.62 -37.80 19.96
N LEU A 166 -0.69 -37.80 19.70
CA LEU A 166 -1.66 -37.46 20.74
C LEU A 166 -1.49 -38.42 21.93
N PRO A 167 -1.42 -37.88 23.15
CA PRO A 167 -1.40 -38.74 24.33
C PRO A 167 -2.62 -39.67 24.34
N ASP A 168 -2.43 -40.90 24.78
CA ASP A 168 -3.54 -41.86 24.92
C ASP A 168 -4.52 -41.33 25.97
N GLY A 169 -5.69 -40.85 25.52
CA GLY A 169 -6.68 -40.17 26.32
C GLY A 169 -7.46 -41.05 27.31
N LYS A 170 -7.04 -42.30 27.49
CA LYS A 170 -7.74 -43.31 28.34
C LYS A 170 -7.79 -42.94 29.82
N ALA A 171 -6.91 -42.05 30.27
CA ALA A 171 -6.85 -41.62 31.68
C ALA A 171 -7.79 -40.44 32.01
N TYR A 172 -8.43 -39.80 31.00
CA TYR A 172 -9.32 -38.68 31.24
C TYR A 172 -10.69 -38.87 30.59
N VAL A 173 -11.72 -38.97 31.42
CA VAL A 173 -13.11 -39.05 30.97
C VAL A 173 -13.64 -37.64 30.83
N ARG A 174 -13.92 -37.19 29.61
CA ARG A 174 -14.52 -35.89 29.37
C ARG A 174 -15.96 -35.85 29.89
N PRO A 175 -16.39 -34.71 30.50
CA PRO A 175 -17.80 -34.51 30.78
C PRO A 175 -18.65 -34.62 29.53
N PRO A 176 -19.89 -35.08 29.63
CA PRO A 176 -20.83 -35.10 28.51
C PRO A 176 -20.98 -33.71 27.85
N MET A 177 -21.23 -33.68 26.53
CA MET A 177 -21.33 -32.45 25.75
C MET A 177 -22.48 -31.55 26.20
N ASP A 178 -23.50 -32.11 26.77
CA ASP A 178 -24.69 -31.41 27.33
C ASP A 178 -24.37 -30.54 28.54
N TYR A 179 -23.20 -30.68 29.18
CA TYR A 179 -22.74 -29.74 30.21
C TYR A 179 -22.15 -28.43 29.61
N GLN A 180 -22.05 -28.38 28.27
CA GLN A 180 -21.48 -27.21 27.58
C GLN A 180 -22.59 -26.37 26.93
N THR A 181 -22.46 -25.06 27.01
CA THR A 181 -23.37 -24.16 26.29
C THR A 181 -22.77 -23.84 24.92
N PHE A 182 -23.39 -24.36 23.90
CA PHE A 182 -22.97 -24.10 22.50
C PHE A 182 -23.62 -22.84 21.94
N VAL A 183 -22.89 -22.15 21.10
CA VAL A 183 -23.47 -21.08 20.28
C VAL A 183 -24.41 -21.74 19.26
N PRO A 184 -25.66 -21.25 19.11
CA PRO A 184 -26.57 -21.81 18.13
C PRO A 184 -25.99 -21.74 16.70
N GLU A 185 -25.98 -22.86 16.00
CA GLU A 185 -25.65 -22.91 14.59
C GLU A 185 -26.77 -22.26 13.77
N LYS A 186 -26.45 -21.19 13.02
CA LYS A 186 -27.39 -20.48 12.16
C LYS A 186 -27.05 -20.56 10.67
N PHE A 187 -25.90 -21.17 10.33
CA PHE A 187 -25.39 -21.29 8.96
C PHE A 187 -24.78 -22.67 8.75
#